data_2be4414c682a8ef9a0267a37e46c4730
#
_entry.id   2be4414c682a8ef9a0267a37e46c4730
#
_cell.length_a   1.000
_cell.length_b   1.000
_cell.length_c   1.000
_cell.angle_alpha   90.00
_cell.angle_beta   90.00
_cell.angle_gamma   90.00
#
_symmetry.space_group_name_H-M   'P 1'
#
loop_
_entity.id
_entity.type
_entity.pdbx_description
1 polymer ?
#
loop_
_entity_poly.entity_id
_entity_poly.type
_entity_poly.pdbx_seq_one_letter_code
_entity_poly.pdbx_strand_id
1 'polypeptide(L)'
;PIVTRLKDNLPELYAAAQARFVPQAPHAIFEVDGDRVEVWDAEDFAPWGTLQWPSVRVLRYRQHKPNGTVVEAYWHTNFSIRQVGSLSLFRIAKSRWEIENQGFHEAKNLYGMEHIAHHEPNSMLLSWLLLLLAMPIERLYRVRYLRRGGHAVRSAIDLVYGLWLNLGGGPSPDSS
;
A
#
# COMPACT_ATOMS: atom_id res chain seq x y z
N PRO A 1 -2.38 1.04 -16.86
CA PRO A 1 -3.39 0.41 -16.00
C PRO A 1 -3.43 1.07 -14.63
N ILE A 2 -4.63 1.18 -14.06
CA ILE A 2 -4.87 1.82 -12.77
C ILE A 2 -5.68 0.85 -11.91
N VAL A 3 -5.36 0.76 -10.61
CA VAL A 3 -6.14 0.05 -9.60
C VAL A 3 -6.52 1.04 -8.52
N THR A 4 -7.81 1.25 -8.32
CA THR A 4 -8.32 2.26 -7.39
C THR A 4 -9.44 1.69 -6.55
N ARG A 5 -9.53 2.11 -5.29
CA ARG A 5 -10.61 1.70 -4.41
C ARG A 5 -11.94 2.33 -4.87
N LEU A 6 -12.95 1.49 -5.02
CA LEU A 6 -14.31 1.91 -5.34
C LEU A 6 -15.05 2.16 -4.03
N LYS A 7 -15.57 3.37 -3.89
CA LYS A 7 -16.36 3.84 -2.75
C LYS A 7 -17.50 4.71 -3.26
N ASP A 8 -18.12 5.43 -2.36
CA ASP A 8 -19.22 6.36 -2.60
C ASP A 8 -18.88 7.53 -3.56
N ASN A 9 -17.59 7.73 -3.85
CA ASN A 9 -17.12 8.69 -4.85
C ASN A 9 -17.52 8.34 -6.30
N LEU A 10 -17.96 7.09 -6.54
CA LEU A 10 -18.47 6.59 -7.82
C LEU A 10 -19.77 5.84 -7.56
N PRO A 11 -20.85 6.53 -7.16
CA PRO A 11 -22.06 5.90 -6.62
C PRO A 11 -22.75 4.98 -7.62
N GLU A 12 -22.79 5.33 -8.89
CA GLU A 12 -23.44 4.52 -9.94
C GLU A 12 -22.69 3.18 -10.14
N LEU A 13 -21.36 3.22 -10.28
CA LEU A 13 -20.55 2.02 -10.42
C LEU A 13 -20.60 1.15 -9.16
N TYR A 14 -20.57 1.80 -7.98
CA TYR A 14 -20.66 1.09 -6.72
C TYR A 14 -22.00 0.38 -6.55
N ALA A 15 -23.12 1.06 -6.86
CA ALA A 15 -24.45 0.47 -6.82
C ALA A 15 -24.60 -0.69 -7.83
N ALA A 16 -24.09 -0.52 -9.05
CA ALA A 16 -24.08 -1.59 -10.06
C ALA A 16 -23.28 -2.81 -9.60
N ALA A 17 -22.11 -2.59 -8.98
CA ALA A 17 -21.28 -3.66 -8.43
C ALA A 17 -21.97 -4.37 -7.25
N GLN A 18 -22.61 -3.64 -6.35
CA GLN A 18 -23.38 -4.24 -5.26
C GLN A 18 -24.55 -5.07 -5.79
N ALA A 19 -25.36 -4.51 -6.71
CA ALA A 19 -26.48 -5.22 -7.30
C ALA A 19 -26.07 -6.53 -7.98
N ARG A 20 -24.88 -6.54 -8.60
CA ARG A 20 -24.35 -7.74 -9.28
C ARG A 20 -23.77 -8.76 -8.31
N PHE A 21 -22.97 -8.34 -7.33
CA PHE A 21 -22.17 -9.26 -6.52
C PHE A 21 -22.85 -9.72 -5.23
N VAL A 22 -23.77 -8.93 -4.64
CA VAL A 22 -24.41 -9.30 -3.38
C VAL A 22 -25.24 -10.60 -3.48
N PRO A 23 -26.04 -10.81 -4.55
CA PRO A 23 -26.84 -12.05 -4.68
C PRO A 23 -26.02 -13.25 -5.16
N GLN A 24 -24.77 -13.09 -5.54
CA GLN A 24 -23.94 -14.15 -6.14
C GLN A 24 -22.99 -14.78 -5.11
N ALA A 25 -22.76 -16.09 -5.27
CA ALA A 25 -21.67 -16.74 -4.59
C ALA A 25 -20.30 -16.20 -5.07
N PRO A 26 -19.23 -16.25 -4.26
CA PRO A 26 -17.91 -15.84 -4.70
C PRO A 26 -17.43 -16.67 -5.89
N HIS A 27 -16.80 -16.01 -6.86
CA HIS A 27 -16.19 -16.67 -8.02
C HIS A 27 -14.99 -17.51 -7.65
N ALA A 28 -14.27 -17.10 -6.61
CA ALA A 28 -13.11 -17.81 -6.11
C ALA A 28 -12.93 -17.61 -4.61
N ILE A 29 -12.33 -18.59 -3.97
CA ILE A 29 -11.96 -18.55 -2.55
C ILE A 29 -10.49 -18.90 -2.47
N PHE A 30 -9.72 -18.07 -1.78
CA PHE A 30 -8.29 -18.25 -1.59
C PHE A 30 -7.95 -18.27 -0.10
N GLU A 31 -6.85 -18.93 0.25
CA GLU A 31 -6.16 -18.73 1.52
C GLU A 31 -4.93 -17.85 1.28
N VAL A 32 -4.83 -16.74 2.03
CA VAL A 32 -3.73 -15.80 1.93
C VAL A 32 -3.29 -15.42 3.34
N ASP A 33 -2.08 -15.77 3.72
CA ASP A 33 -1.49 -15.50 5.03
C ASP A 33 -2.35 -15.99 6.23
N GLY A 34 -3.07 -17.10 6.04
CA GLY A 34 -3.96 -17.68 7.03
C GLY A 34 -5.37 -17.08 7.08
N ASP A 35 -5.66 -16.10 6.23
CA ASP A 35 -6.99 -15.52 6.08
C ASP A 35 -7.75 -16.17 4.92
N ARG A 36 -9.02 -16.44 5.11
CA ARG A 36 -9.91 -16.87 4.03
C ARG A 36 -10.40 -15.65 3.25
N VAL A 37 -10.14 -15.61 1.94
CA VAL A 37 -10.50 -14.52 1.05
C VAL A 37 -11.50 -15.00 0.01
N GLU A 38 -12.69 -14.45 0.03
CA GLU A 38 -13.75 -14.64 -0.96
C GLU A 38 -13.68 -13.50 -1.98
N VAL A 39 -13.74 -13.82 -3.28
CA VAL A 39 -13.58 -12.85 -4.36
C VAL A 39 -14.70 -12.94 -5.37
N TRP A 40 -15.27 -11.79 -5.72
CA TRP A 40 -16.15 -11.57 -6.85
C TRP A 40 -15.44 -10.67 -7.85
N ASP A 41 -15.50 -11.00 -9.12
CA ASP A 41 -14.73 -10.34 -10.16
C ASP A 41 -15.51 -10.32 -11.49
N ALA A 42 -15.65 -9.16 -12.11
CA ALA A 42 -16.31 -9.01 -13.38
C ALA A 42 -15.77 -7.80 -14.17
N GLU A 43 -15.71 -7.94 -15.51
CA GLU A 43 -15.08 -6.97 -16.43
C GLU A 43 -16.03 -6.00 -17.11
N ASP A 44 -17.30 -6.33 -17.20
CA ASP A 44 -18.26 -5.71 -18.15
C ASP A 44 -19.13 -4.64 -17.47
N PHE A 45 -18.53 -3.87 -16.58
CA PHE A 45 -19.20 -2.66 -16.07
C PHE A 45 -19.05 -1.53 -17.07
N ALA A 46 -20.14 -0.77 -17.27
CA ALA A 46 -20.11 0.40 -18.12
C ALA A 46 -19.14 1.45 -17.55
N PRO A 47 -18.33 2.11 -18.41
CA PRO A 47 -17.57 3.27 -17.99
C PRO A 47 -18.53 4.41 -17.62
N TRP A 48 -18.12 5.22 -16.64
CA TRP A 48 -18.94 6.37 -16.20
C TRP A 48 -18.25 7.70 -16.54
N GLY A 49 -19.07 8.72 -16.75
CA GLY A 49 -18.61 10.10 -16.86
C GLY A 49 -17.58 10.32 -17.96
N THR A 50 -16.48 10.97 -17.60
CA THR A 50 -15.40 11.32 -18.52
C THR A 50 -14.36 10.20 -18.72
N LEU A 51 -14.55 9.04 -18.12
CA LEU A 51 -13.59 7.94 -18.20
C LEU A 51 -13.67 7.28 -19.58
N GLN A 52 -12.63 7.46 -20.39
CA GLN A 52 -12.51 6.90 -21.74
C GLN A 52 -11.97 5.45 -21.71
N TRP A 53 -12.51 4.61 -20.83
CA TRP A 53 -12.14 3.19 -20.81
C TRP A 53 -13.20 2.39 -21.58
N PRO A 54 -12.78 1.38 -22.36
CA PRO A 54 -13.74 0.56 -23.13
C PRO A 54 -14.63 -0.29 -22.20
N SER A 55 -14.12 -0.68 -21.05
CA SER A 55 -14.85 -1.38 -19.99
C SER A 55 -14.18 -1.17 -18.67
N VAL A 56 -14.92 -1.32 -17.59
CA VAL A 56 -14.41 -1.28 -16.21
C VAL A 56 -14.55 -2.65 -15.60
N ARG A 57 -13.48 -3.14 -15.03
CA ARG A 57 -13.49 -4.35 -14.20
C ARG A 57 -13.62 -3.95 -12.74
N VAL A 58 -14.51 -4.63 -12.02
CA VAL A 58 -14.67 -4.46 -10.57
C VAL A 58 -14.37 -5.77 -9.88
N LEU A 59 -13.55 -5.68 -8.84
CA LEU A 59 -13.25 -6.76 -7.92
C LEU A 59 -13.82 -6.39 -6.55
N ARG A 60 -14.66 -7.25 -5.99
CA ARG A 60 -15.07 -7.24 -4.59
C ARG A 60 -14.34 -8.36 -3.88
N TYR A 61 -13.83 -8.11 -2.67
CA TYR A 61 -13.35 -9.17 -1.81
C TYR A 61 -13.93 -9.07 -0.41
N ARG A 62 -14.02 -10.21 0.25
CA ARG A 62 -14.33 -10.34 1.67
C ARG A 62 -13.27 -11.22 2.31
N GLN A 63 -12.51 -10.66 3.23
CA GLN A 63 -11.43 -11.32 3.95
C GLN A 63 -11.86 -11.61 5.37
N HIS A 64 -11.86 -12.88 5.73
CA HIS A 64 -12.17 -13.38 7.07
C HIS A 64 -10.87 -13.66 7.80
N LYS A 65 -10.61 -12.88 8.84
CA LYS A 65 -9.41 -13.04 9.67
C LYS A 65 -9.64 -14.08 10.77
N PRO A 66 -8.57 -14.74 11.29
CA PRO A 66 -8.69 -15.72 12.37
C PRO A 66 -9.32 -15.16 13.65
N ASN A 67 -9.20 -13.86 13.89
CA ASN A 67 -9.82 -13.18 15.05
C ASN A 67 -11.31 -12.86 14.88
N GLY A 68 -11.95 -13.37 13.81
CA GLY A 68 -13.36 -13.12 13.51
C GLY A 68 -13.65 -11.79 12.79
N THR A 69 -12.65 -10.95 12.58
CA THR A 69 -12.84 -9.68 11.84
C THR A 69 -13.06 -9.96 10.36
N VAL A 70 -14.07 -9.33 9.76
CA VAL A 70 -14.34 -9.39 8.33
C VAL A 70 -14.03 -8.03 7.71
N VAL A 71 -13.16 -8.04 6.69
CA VAL A 71 -12.82 -6.85 5.90
C VAL A 71 -13.40 -7.01 4.51
N GLU A 72 -14.18 -6.04 4.07
CA GLU A 72 -14.78 -6.02 2.73
C GLU A 72 -14.35 -4.75 1.98
N ALA A 73 -14.02 -4.92 0.70
CA ALA A 73 -13.71 -3.78 -0.15
C ALA A 73 -14.00 -4.06 -1.62
N TYR A 74 -14.27 -2.97 -2.34
CA TYR A 74 -14.46 -2.95 -3.78
C TYR A 74 -13.33 -2.17 -4.42
N TRP A 75 -12.85 -2.68 -5.56
CA TRP A 75 -11.79 -2.08 -6.36
C TRP A 75 -12.19 -2.05 -7.82
N HIS A 76 -11.80 -1.01 -8.53
CA HIS A 76 -11.99 -0.95 -9.96
C HIS A 76 -10.68 -0.76 -10.69
N THR A 77 -10.61 -1.26 -11.91
CA THR A 77 -9.41 -1.27 -12.73
C THR A 77 -9.75 -1.35 -14.22
N ASN A 78 -8.78 -0.97 -15.05
CA ASN A 78 -8.79 -1.23 -16.48
C ASN A 78 -7.90 -2.41 -16.91
N PHE A 79 -7.37 -3.21 -15.96
CA PHE A 79 -6.77 -4.49 -16.27
C PHE A 79 -7.85 -5.50 -16.65
N SER A 80 -7.66 -6.23 -17.75
CA SER A 80 -8.50 -7.38 -18.05
C SER A 80 -8.14 -8.59 -17.16
N ILE A 81 -9.08 -9.54 -17.03
CA ILE A 81 -8.84 -10.81 -16.32
C ILE A 81 -7.70 -11.61 -16.97
N ARG A 82 -7.56 -11.48 -18.30
CA ARG A 82 -6.46 -12.13 -19.04
C ARG A 82 -5.08 -11.56 -18.71
N GLN A 83 -5.01 -10.25 -18.44
CA GLN A 83 -3.75 -9.59 -18.07
C GLN A 83 -3.37 -9.85 -16.62
N VAL A 84 -4.35 -9.79 -15.72
CA VAL A 84 -4.13 -9.94 -14.27
C VAL A 84 -5.26 -10.77 -13.69
N GLY A 85 -4.97 -12.00 -13.25
CA GLY A 85 -5.96 -12.85 -12.59
C GLY A 85 -6.45 -12.26 -11.26
N SER A 86 -7.61 -12.75 -10.79
CA SER A 86 -8.30 -12.21 -9.60
C SER A 86 -7.46 -12.21 -8.33
N LEU A 87 -6.67 -13.27 -8.08
CA LEU A 87 -5.77 -13.33 -6.92
C LEU A 87 -4.64 -12.29 -7.01
N SER A 88 -4.06 -12.12 -8.20
CA SER A 88 -3.02 -11.11 -8.43
C SER A 88 -3.58 -9.70 -8.28
N LEU A 89 -4.78 -9.45 -8.79
CA LEU A 89 -5.46 -8.17 -8.63
C LEU A 89 -5.78 -7.88 -7.16
N PHE A 90 -6.24 -8.89 -6.41
CA PHE A 90 -6.44 -8.76 -4.96
C PHE A 90 -5.14 -8.37 -4.24
N ARG A 91 -4.01 -9.03 -4.56
CA ARG A 91 -2.70 -8.70 -3.97
C ARG A 91 -2.24 -7.28 -4.30
N ILE A 92 -2.43 -6.83 -5.55
CA ILE A 92 -2.12 -5.46 -5.98
C ILE A 92 -2.99 -4.47 -5.21
N ALA A 93 -4.30 -4.71 -5.12
CA ALA A 93 -5.23 -3.87 -4.40
C ALA A 93 -4.87 -3.77 -2.90
N LYS A 94 -4.48 -4.89 -2.30
CA LYS A 94 -4.06 -4.93 -0.90
C LYS A 94 -2.73 -4.23 -0.66
N SER A 95 -1.74 -4.39 -1.54
CA SER A 95 -0.44 -3.71 -1.42
C SER A 95 -0.59 -2.19 -1.48
N ARG A 96 -1.52 -1.66 -2.29
CA ARG A 96 -1.83 -0.23 -2.30
C ARG A 96 -2.35 0.26 -0.94
N TRP A 97 -3.22 -0.52 -0.30
CA TRP A 97 -3.72 -0.19 1.04
C TRP A 97 -2.60 -0.21 2.10
N GLU A 98 -1.63 -1.11 1.96
CA GLU A 98 -0.45 -1.16 2.83
C GLU A 98 0.43 0.08 2.66
N ILE A 99 0.59 0.59 1.44
CA ILE A 99 1.31 1.86 1.20
C ILE A 99 0.62 3.02 1.94
N GLU A 100 -0.70 3.13 1.86
CA GLU A 100 -1.44 4.20 2.55
C GLU A 100 -1.33 4.08 4.09
N ASN A 101 -1.53 2.88 4.63
CA ASN A 101 -1.59 2.72 6.10
C ASN A 101 -0.22 2.52 6.74
N GLN A 102 0.67 1.74 6.13
CA GLN A 102 2.00 1.51 6.70
C GLN A 102 2.98 2.58 6.26
N GLY A 103 3.04 2.90 4.96
CA GLY A 103 3.99 3.87 4.42
C GLY A 103 3.81 5.26 5.02
N PHE A 104 2.59 5.78 5.01
CA PHE A 104 2.32 7.10 5.62
C PHE A 104 2.42 7.07 7.15
N HIS A 105 2.02 5.98 7.80
CA HIS A 105 2.18 5.83 9.24
C HIS A 105 3.67 5.82 9.64
N GLU A 106 4.49 5.07 8.92
CA GLU A 106 5.95 5.08 9.13
C GLU A 106 6.55 6.46 8.84
N ALA A 107 6.16 7.09 7.72
CA ALA A 107 6.63 8.42 7.36
C ALA A 107 6.35 9.46 8.46
N LYS A 108 5.15 9.42 9.05
CA LYS A 108 4.76 10.30 10.14
C LYS A 108 5.51 10.02 11.44
N ASN A 109 5.52 8.76 11.86
CA ASN A 109 5.98 8.39 13.20
C ASN A 109 7.49 8.14 13.29
N LEU A 110 8.12 7.63 12.23
CA LEU A 110 9.55 7.28 12.26
C LEU A 110 10.42 8.33 11.56
N TYR A 111 9.88 9.01 10.55
CA TYR A 111 10.64 9.95 9.74
C TYR A 111 10.22 11.42 9.91
N GLY A 112 9.29 11.69 10.85
CA GLY A 112 8.91 13.06 11.19
C GLY A 112 8.22 13.82 10.08
N MET A 113 7.46 13.16 9.21
CA MET A 113 6.77 13.78 8.07
C MET A 113 5.86 14.94 8.46
N GLU A 114 5.37 14.98 9.70
CA GLU A 114 4.54 16.08 10.24
C GLU A 114 5.36 17.21 10.85
N HIS A 115 6.66 17.02 11.09
CA HIS A 115 7.56 18.01 11.71
C HIS A 115 8.43 18.69 10.66
N ILE A 116 7.82 19.42 9.73
CA ILE A 116 8.56 20.17 8.71
C ILE A 116 8.94 21.53 9.30
N ALA A 117 10.22 21.83 9.29
CA ALA A 117 10.78 23.04 9.90
C ALA A 117 10.33 24.34 9.21
N HIS A 118 9.91 24.29 7.96
CA HIS A 118 9.51 25.44 7.16
C HIS A 118 8.16 25.19 6.47
N HIS A 119 7.25 26.17 6.59
CA HIS A 119 5.90 26.10 5.98
C HIS A 119 5.86 26.71 4.56
N GLU A 120 7.00 27.00 3.96
CA GLU A 120 7.07 27.46 2.58
C GLU A 120 6.77 26.27 1.65
N PRO A 121 5.84 26.42 0.65
CA PRO A 121 5.35 25.29 -0.16
C PRO A 121 6.43 24.47 -0.88
N ASN A 122 7.45 25.12 -1.44
CA ASN A 122 8.54 24.44 -2.13
C ASN A 122 9.45 23.69 -1.16
N SER A 123 9.69 24.24 0.02
CA SER A 123 10.45 23.60 1.10
C SER A 123 9.73 22.38 1.64
N MET A 124 8.41 22.45 1.82
CA MET A 124 7.57 21.32 2.21
C MET A 124 7.62 20.21 1.17
N LEU A 125 7.43 20.58 -0.11
CA LEU A 125 7.48 19.62 -1.21
C LEU A 125 8.84 18.92 -1.30
N LEU A 126 9.93 19.68 -1.22
CA LEU A 126 11.29 19.13 -1.25
C LEU A 126 11.53 18.18 -0.07
N SER A 127 11.13 18.57 1.13
CA SER A 127 11.26 17.73 2.34
C SER A 127 10.50 16.40 2.19
N TRP A 128 9.28 16.44 1.67
CA TRP A 128 8.48 15.23 1.41
C TRP A 128 9.10 14.34 0.33
N LEU A 129 9.61 14.92 -0.75
CA LEU A 129 10.26 14.14 -1.81
C LEU A 129 11.55 13.46 -1.30
N LEU A 130 12.34 14.16 -0.51
CA LEU A 130 13.55 13.58 0.12
C LEU A 130 13.19 12.46 1.10
N LEU A 131 12.14 12.63 1.89
CA LEU A 131 11.65 11.60 2.81
C LEU A 131 11.15 10.37 2.07
N LEU A 132 10.32 10.56 1.03
CA LEU A 132 9.83 9.48 0.17
C LEU A 132 10.94 8.75 -0.59
N LEU A 133 12.07 9.40 -0.85
CA LEU A 133 13.26 8.77 -1.41
C LEU A 133 14.07 8.02 -0.35
N ALA A 134 14.21 8.59 0.84
CA ALA A 134 15.00 7.99 1.93
C ALA A 134 14.39 6.68 2.43
N MET A 135 13.08 6.60 2.57
CA MET A 135 12.38 5.40 3.06
C MET A 135 12.64 4.14 2.22
N PRO A 136 12.48 4.13 0.88
CA PRO A 136 12.78 2.95 0.07
C PRO A 136 14.27 2.62 0.02
N ILE A 137 15.17 3.62 0.07
CA ILE A 137 16.61 3.38 0.14
C ILE A 137 16.96 2.66 1.44
N GLU A 138 16.43 3.12 2.57
CA GLU A 138 16.62 2.48 3.89
C GLU A 138 16.07 1.05 3.88
N ARG A 139 14.87 0.81 3.34
CA ARG A 139 14.31 -0.54 3.22
C ARG A 139 15.14 -1.45 2.33
N LEU A 140 15.61 -0.96 1.17
CA LEU A 140 16.49 -1.71 0.28
C LEU A 140 17.80 -2.07 0.98
N TYR A 141 18.39 -1.13 1.73
CA TYR A 141 19.59 -1.36 2.49
C TYR A 141 19.39 -2.46 3.55
N ARG A 142 18.31 -2.41 4.32
CA ARG A 142 17.94 -3.45 5.29
C ARG A 142 17.80 -4.83 4.64
N VAL A 143 17.06 -4.91 3.55
CA VAL A 143 16.78 -6.19 2.87
C VAL A 143 18.06 -6.74 2.25
N ARG A 144 18.88 -5.90 1.62
CA ARG A 144 20.02 -6.35 0.82
C ARG A 144 21.26 -6.64 1.66
N TYR A 145 21.53 -5.82 2.67
CA TYR A 145 22.78 -5.89 3.40
C TYR A 145 22.61 -6.44 4.82
N LEU A 146 21.62 -6.01 5.54
CA LEU A 146 21.47 -6.38 6.95
C LEU A 146 20.87 -7.78 7.14
N ARG A 147 19.93 -8.18 6.31
CA ARG A 147 19.39 -9.56 6.33
C ARG A 147 20.43 -10.61 5.97
N ARG A 148 21.37 -10.29 5.09
CA ARG A 148 22.46 -11.22 4.67
C ARG A 148 23.61 -11.28 5.64
N GLY A 149 23.84 -10.25 6.44
CA GLY A 149 24.96 -10.16 7.40
C GLY A 149 24.67 -10.72 8.78
N GLY A 150 23.48 -11.28 9.04
CA GLY A 150 23.12 -11.79 10.36
C GLY A 150 22.92 -10.70 11.44
N HIS A 151 23.02 -9.43 11.09
CA HIS A 151 22.80 -8.32 12.00
C HIS A 151 21.32 -7.94 12.02
N ALA A 152 20.67 -8.23 13.14
CA ALA A 152 19.30 -7.77 13.38
C ALA A 152 19.30 -6.27 13.70
N VAL A 153 19.13 -5.42 12.68
CA VAL A 153 18.81 -4.01 12.93
C VAL A 153 17.38 -3.94 13.43
N ARG A 154 17.23 -3.58 14.69
CA ARG A 154 15.94 -3.63 15.40
C ARG A 154 15.04 -2.45 15.06
N SER A 155 15.61 -1.28 14.73
CA SER A 155 14.82 -0.09 14.43
C SER A 155 15.48 0.80 13.35
N ALA A 156 14.72 1.74 12.77
CA ALA A 156 15.25 2.77 11.87
C ALA A 156 16.24 3.67 12.59
N ILE A 157 16.00 3.94 13.86
CA ILE A 157 16.88 4.75 14.72
C ILE A 157 18.25 4.08 14.87
N ASP A 158 18.29 2.78 15.13
CA ASP A 158 19.57 2.04 15.25
C ASP A 158 20.36 2.08 13.95
N LEU A 159 19.66 2.03 12.80
CA LEU A 159 20.31 2.14 11.50
C LEU A 159 20.91 3.53 11.27
N VAL A 160 20.12 4.58 11.51
CA VAL A 160 20.55 5.98 11.36
C VAL A 160 21.72 6.26 12.29
N TYR A 161 21.65 5.81 13.55
CA TYR A 161 22.72 5.96 14.52
C TYR A 161 23.98 5.21 14.08
N GLY A 162 23.85 3.99 13.59
CA GLY A 162 24.97 3.21 13.06
C GLY A 162 25.62 3.84 11.83
N LEU A 163 24.81 4.40 10.91
CA LEU A 163 25.31 5.14 9.75
C LEU A 163 26.04 6.43 10.18
N TRP A 164 25.48 7.16 11.13
CA TRP A 164 26.08 8.38 11.67
C TRP A 164 27.44 8.11 12.33
N LEU A 165 27.56 7.06 13.13
CA LEU A 165 28.83 6.62 13.72
C LEU A 165 29.84 6.25 12.63
N ASN A 166 29.43 5.52 11.59
CA ASN A 166 30.31 5.12 10.49
C ASN A 166 30.77 6.30 9.61
N LEU A 167 29.99 7.39 9.56
CA LEU A 167 30.35 8.63 8.86
C LEU A 167 31.23 9.56 9.71
N GLY A 168 31.72 9.10 10.86
CA GLY A 168 32.57 9.90 11.73
C GLY A 168 31.82 10.89 12.63
N GLY A 169 30.50 10.72 12.76
CA GLY A 169 29.67 11.54 13.63
C GLY A 169 29.67 11.13 15.10
N GLY A 170 30.54 10.22 15.51
CA GLY A 170 30.72 9.83 16.92
C GLY A 170 31.29 10.98 17.76
N PRO A 171 31.00 11.00 19.08
CA PRO A 171 31.65 11.96 19.97
C PRO A 171 33.16 11.81 19.85
N SER A 172 33.83 12.93 19.64
CA SER A 172 35.31 12.96 19.62
C SER A 172 35.81 12.40 20.93
N PRO A 173 36.81 11.47 20.92
CA PRO A 173 37.38 10.91 22.15
C PRO A 173 38.06 11.93 23.04
N ASP A 174 38.22 13.18 22.62
CA ASP A 174 38.97 14.25 23.31
C ASP A 174 38.09 15.24 24.09
N SER A 175 36.87 14.90 24.45
CA SER A 175 36.01 15.73 25.30
C SER A 175 35.83 15.11 26.69
N SER A 176 36.93 14.81 27.34
CA SER A 176 36.97 14.54 28.80
C SER A 176 37.85 15.54 29.51
#